data_5d7f757c63e50905e8d776087ebd1776
#
_entry.id   5d7f757c63e50905e8d776087ebd1776
#
_cell.length_a   1.000
_cell.length_b   1.000
_cell.length_c   1.000
_cell.angle_alpha   90.00
_cell.angle_beta   90.00
_cell.angle_gamma   90.00
#
_symmetry.space_group_name_H-M   'P 1'
#
loop_
_entity.id
_entity.type
_entity.pdbx_description
1 polymer ?
#
loop_
_entity_poly.entity_id
_entity_poly.type
_entity_poly.pdbx_seq_one_letter_code
_entity_poly.pdbx_strand_id
1 'polypeptide(L)'
;MRPFPTLFRPLRLFTAVALAGALGFSASLALAADQPVMGTAGNYAVMGASAISNTGPTVVNGNLAISPGGSSSVTGFPPGVVTGETDMANADSVLAHTDLVGAYNDAAGETTTVNLTGTDLGGLTLTPGTYTFDSSAQLTGTLTLDGQGSTNATFIFQIGSTLTTASASTVELINGAGSCAVFWQVASSATLGTTTDFQGTIMAMTSITMNTGATIGVGGLGRGGRALAMNGALTLDTNIITPPPAGCAFVAAATPTSVATAAPTAAPSSPGLTPGASGAPLAETPSLGVAGSSALPLLPDTSLGSS
;
A
#
# COMPACT_ATOMS: atom_id res chain seq x y z
N MET A 1 -83.50 22.27 -50.30
CA MET A 1 -82.80 22.30 -48.99
C MET A 1 -82.80 20.85 -48.53
N ARG A 2 -81.60 20.24 -48.52
CA ARG A 2 -81.43 18.85 -48.03
C ARG A 2 -80.37 18.96 -46.91
N PRO A 3 -80.54 18.38 -45.72
CA PRO A 3 -79.56 18.41 -44.67
C PRO A 3 -78.55 17.29 -44.86
N PHE A 4 -77.25 17.64 -44.58
CA PHE A 4 -76.13 16.70 -44.59
C PHE A 4 -76.08 15.91 -43.27
N PRO A 5 -75.78 14.62 -43.31
CA PRO A 5 -75.58 13.83 -42.11
C PRO A 5 -74.18 14.02 -41.57
N THR A 6 -74.06 14.33 -40.31
CA THR A 6 -72.83 14.38 -39.55
C THR A 6 -72.35 12.99 -39.22
N LEU A 7 -71.17 12.62 -39.76
CA LEU A 7 -70.50 11.36 -39.42
C LEU A 7 -69.65 11.52 -38.15
N PHE A 8 -70.14 10.97 -37.04
CA PHE A 8 -69.29 10.79 -35.85
C PHE A 8 -68.35 9.62 -36.05
N ARG A 9 -67.03 9.88 -36.10
CA ARG A 9 -65.98 8.86 -35.99
C ARG A 9 -65.61 8.66 -34.52
N PRO A 10 -65.58 7.46 -33.95
CA PRO A 10 -65.07 7.21 -32.63
C PRO A 10 -63.56 7.30 -32.60
N LEU A 11 -63.05 8.17 -31.75
CA LEU A 11 -61.61 8.34 -31.43
C LEU A 11 -61.13 7.08 -30.67
N ARG A 12 -60.34 6.23 -31.33
CA ARG A 12 -59.69 5.08 -30.70
C ARG A 12 -58.52 5.60 -29.82
N LEU A 13 -58.69 5.55 -28.52
CA LEU A 13 -57.65 5.82 -27.55
C LEU A 13 -56.65 4.66 -27.54
N PHE A 14 -55.48 4.87 -28.20
CA PHE A 14 -54.35 3.95 -28.06
C PHE A 14 -53.64 4.25 -26.74
N THR A 15 -53.85 3.38 -25.74
CA THR A 15 -53.05 3.32 -24.54
C THR A 15 -51.66 2.79 -24.89
N ALA A 16 -50.69 3.69 -25.03
CA ALA A 16 -49.28 3.33 -25.11
C ALA A 16 -48.80 2.93 -23.70
N VAL A 17 -48.63 1.65 -23.46
CA VAL A 17 -47.93 1.14 -22.30
C VAL A 17 -46.44 1.42 -22.51
N ALA A 18 -45.94 2.46 -21.89
CA ALA A 18 -44.49 2.71 -21.81
C ALA A 18 -43.88 1.71 -20.83
N LEU A 19 -43.26 0.65 -21.35
CA LEU A 19 -42.42 -0.26 -20.61
C LEU A 19 -41.11 0.46 -20.31
N ALA A 20 -41.04 1.17 -19.18
CA ALA A 20 -39.79 1.73 -18.66
C ALA A 20 -38.91 0.58 -18.17
N GLY A 21 -38.03 0.09 -19.06
CA GLY A 21 -36.96 -0.82 -18.70
C GLY A 21 -35.98 -0.07 -17.77
N ALA A 22 -36.07 -0.32 -16.48
CA ALA A 22 -35.03 0.07 -15.55
C ALA A 22 -33.79 -0.77 -15.86
N LEU A 23 -32.88 -0.22 -16.68
CA LEU A 23 -31.51 -0.70 -16.76
C LEU A 23 -30.88 -0.45 -15.39
N GLY A 24 -30.92 -1.45 -14.52
CA GLY A 24 -30.18 -1.46 -13.29
C GLY A 24 -28.69 -1.39 -13.62
N PHE A 25 -28.11 -0.19 -13.58
CA PHE A 25 -26.68 -0.03 -13.47
C PHE A 25 -26.30 -0.61 -12.11
N SER A 26 -25.85 -1.86 -12.08
CA SER A 26 -25.10 -2.41 -10.96
C SER A 26 -23.78 -1.67 -10.95
N ALA A 27 -23.70 -0.55 -10.23
CA ALA A 27 -22.42 0.03 -9.86
C ALA A 27 -21.72 -1.05 -9.02
N SER A 28 -20.76 -1.75 -9.61
CA SER A 28 -19.80 -2.54 -8.86
C SER A 28 -19.14 -1.54 -7.91
N LEU A 29 -19.39 -1.68 -6.60
CA LEU A 29 -18.59 -1.02 -5.59
C LEU A 29 -17.19 -1.62 -5.77
N ALA A 30 -16.34 -0.94 -6.53
CA ALA A 30 -14.92 -1.22 -6.47
C ALA A 30 -14.54 -0.98 -5.01
N LEU A 31 -14.10 -2.03 -4.31
CA LEU A 31 -13.46 -1.85 -3.01
C LEU A 31 -12.29 -0.92 -3.27
N ALA A 32 -12.30 0.24 -2.57
CA ALA A 32 -11.14 1.10 -2.58
C ALA A 32 -9.98 0.29 -2.00
N ALA A 33 -8.82 0.33 -2.66
CA ALA A 33 -7.60 -0.28 -2.11
C ALA A 33 -7.29 0.37 -0.76
N ASP A 34 -6.95 -0.45 0.23
CA ASP A 34 -6.52 0.06 1.52
C ASP A 34 -5.12 0.68 1.39
N GLN A 35 -4.90 1.80 2.07
CA GLN A 35 -3.59 2.45 2.03
C GLN A 35 -2.59 1.67 2.89
N PRO A 36 -1.40 1.34 2.37
CA PRO A 36 -0.33 0.74 3.16
C PRO A 36 0.03 1.58 4.38
N VAL A 37 0.21 0.93 5.53
CA VAL A 37 0.54 1.62 6.79
C VAL A 37 2.04 1.89 6.84
N MET A 38 2.46 3.13 6.56
CA MET A 38 3.88 3.51 6.51
C MET A 38 4.58 3.58 7.88
N GLY A 39 3.83 3.65 8.99
CA GLY A 39 4.42 3.83 10.31
C GLY A 39 5.49 4.94 10.34
N THR A 40 6.59 4.68 11.02
CA THR A 40 7.72 5.63 11.12
C THR A 40 8.49 5.81 9.79
N ALA A 41 8.41 4.85 8.85
CA ALA A 41 8.96 5.02 7.50
C ALA A 41 8.35 6.22 6.76
N GLY A 42 7.12 6.58 7.10
CA GLY A 42 6.43 7.76 6.59
C GLY A 42 7.09 9.10 6.93
N ASN A 43 7.99 9.14 7.91
CA ASN A 43 8.71 10.36 8.31
C ASN A 43 9.91 10.68 7.40
N TYR A 44 10.33 9.75 6.55
CA TYR A 44 11.53 9.89 5.72
C TYR A 44 11.18 10.21 4.27
N ALA A 45 11.92 11.13 3.68
CA ALA A 45 11.87 11.43 2.25
C ALA A 45 12.68 10.39 1.47
N VAL A 46 13.81 9.97 2.02
CA VAL A 46 14.69 8.97 1.44
C VAL A 46 15.14 7.96 2.48
N MET A 47 15.22 6.69 2.07
CA MET A 47 15.78 5.62 2.88
C MET A 47 16.59 4.67 2.01
N GLY A 48 17.77 4.31 2.47
CA GLY A 48 18.60 3.26 1.90
C GLY A 48 18.90 2.18 2.92
N ALA A 49 19.26 0.99 2.45
CA ALA A 49 19.70 -0.07 3.36
C ALA A 49 21.22 -0.25 3.33
N SER A 50 21.83 -0.43 2.18
CA SER A 50 23.28 -0.70 2.06
C SER A 50 24.12 0.55 1.86
N ALA A 51 23.63 1.52 1.08
CA ALA A 51 24.31 2.79 0.81
C ALA A 51 23.33 3.87 0.36
N ILE A 52 23.71 5.12 0.56
CA ILE A 52 23.10 6.29 -0.09
C ILE A 52 24.25 7.08 -0.73
N SER A 53 24.26 7.15 -2.05
CA SER A 53 25.28 7.86 -2.81
C SER A 53 24.66 9.02 -3.57
N ASN A 54 25.25 10.18 -3.48
CA ASN A 54 24.80 11.36 -4.19
C ASN A 54 25.92 11.98 -5.03
N THR A 55 25.57 12.43 -6.22
CA THR A 55 26.39 13.27 -7.09
C THR A 55 25.65 14.57 -7.35
N GLY A 56 26.35 15.68 -7.27
CA GLY A 56 25.76 17.00 -7.55
C GLY A 56 24.86 17.56 -6.42
N PRO A 57 24.21 18.72 -6.66
CA PRO A 57 23.48 19.47 -5.65
C PRO A 57 22.06 18.93 -5.43
N THR A 58 21.93 17.67 -5.04
CA THR A 58 20.64 17.08 -4.63
C THR A 58 20.06 17.77 -3.40
N VAL A 59 18.74 17.98 -3.38
CA VAL A 59 18.02 18.50 -2.23
C VAL A 59 17.00 17.47 -1.74
N VAL A 60 17.19 16.97 -0.53
CA VAL A 60 16.21 16.15 0.19
C VAL A 60 15.43 17.05 1.15
N ASN A 61 14.20 17.40 0.79
CA ASN A 61 13.31 18.22 1.62
C ASN A 61 12.61 17.34 2.67
N GLY A 62 13.34 16.89 3.68
CA GLY A 62 12.86 16.01 4.73
C GLY A 62 13.96 15.16 5.31
N ASN A 63 13.58 14.12 6.03
CA ASN A 63 14.51 13.25 6.72
C ASN A 63 15.14 12.20 5.79
N LEU A 64 16.37 11.81 6.11
CA LEU A 64 17.11 10.73 5.46
C LEU A 64 17.38 9.63 6.49
N ALA A 65 17.15 8.38 6.12
CA ALA A 65 17.56 7.24 6.95
C ALA A 65 18.40 6.24 6.18
N ILE A 66 19.28 5.54 6.89
CA ILE A 66 19.96 4.35 6.40
C ILE A 66 19.96 3.28 7.48
N SER A 67 19.55 2.07 7.13
CA SER A 67 19.56 0.89 8.01
C SER A 67 19.52 -0.40 7.16
N PRO A 68 20.39 -1.39 7.41
CA PRO A 68 21.40 -1.49 8.47
C PRO A 68 22.71 -0.73 8.21
N GLY A 69 22.88 -0.11 7.03
CA GLY A 69 24.07 0.67 6.69
C GLY A 69 24.29 1.84 7.66
N GLY A 70 25.53 2.18 7.92
CA GLY A 70 25.89 3.27 8.80
C GLY A 70 26.32 4.54 8.07
N SER A 71 26.78 5.53 8.82
CA SER A 71 27.16 6.86 8.30
C SER A 71 28.24 6.81 7.21
N SER A 72 29.16 5.84 7.26
CA SER A 72 30.18 5.66 6.22
C SER A 72 29.63 5.24 4.86
N SER A 73 28.38 4.75 4.84
CA SER A 73 27.67 4.34 3.60
C SER A 73 26.85 5.47 3.00
N VAL A 74 26.83 6.66 3.61
CA VAL A 74 26.18 7.87 3.09
C VAL A 74 27.25 8.80 2.55
N THR A 75 27.24 9.07 1.24
CA THR A 75 28.25 9.87 0.54
C THR A 75 27.61 10.94 -0.34
N GLY A 76 28.38 12.02 -0.61
CA GLY A 76 27.91 13.11 -1.49
C GLY A 76 27.01 14.14 -0.80
N PHE A 77 27.04 14.19 0.52
CA PHE A 77 26.37 15.21 1.34
C PHE A 77 27.41 15.90 2.25
N PRO A 78 28.03 17.03 1.81
CA PRO A 78 27.81 17.83 0.60
C PRO A 78 28.37 17.19 -0.70
N PRO A 79 28.01 17.69 -1.93
CA PRO A 79 27.21 18.90 -2.19
C PRO A 79 25.70 18.73 -2.02
N GLY A 80 25.18 17.50 -1.85
CA GLY A 80 23.79 17.30 -1.53
C GLY A 80 23.42 17.92 -0.17
N VAL A 81 22.14 18.26 0.01
CA VAL A 81 21.60 18.86 1.22
C VAL A 81 20.40 18.04 1.70
N VAL A 82 20.37 17.73 2.98
CA VAL A 82 19.20 17.20 3.70
C VAL A 82 18.66 18.30 4.61
N THR A 83 17.38 18.66 4.47
CA THR A 83 16.79 19.75 5.28
C THR A 83 16.24 19.26 6.63
N GLY A 84 15.99 17.97 6.74
CA GLY A 84 15.50 17.31 7.95
C GLY A 84 16.60 16.60 8.73
N GLU A 85 16.18 15.63 9.54
CA GLU A 85 17.07 14.78 10.34
C GLU A 85 17.73 13.69 9.49
N THR A 86 18.87 13.21 9.99
CA THR A 86 19.59 12.09 9.37
C THR A 86 19.80 10.98 10.38
N ASP A 87 19.14 9.85 10.18
CA ASP A 87 19.16 8.69 11.05
C ASP A 87 19.97 7.56 10.42
N MET A 88 21.13 7.27 11.02
CA MET A 88 22.12 6.37 10.43
C MET A 88 22.39 5.21 11.38
N ALA A 89 21.81 4.03 11.11
CA ALA A 89 21.92 2.82 11.92
C ALA A 89 21.58 3.03 13.41
N ASN A 90 20.71 3.96 13.71
CA ASN A 90 20.18 4.20 15.06
C ASN A 90 18.80 3.52 15.25
N ALA A 91 18.20 3.65 16.43
CA ALA A 91 16.94 3.02 16.75
C ALA A 91 15.79 3.47 15.81
N ASP A 92 15.78 4.76 15.44
CA ASP A 92 14.72 5.34 14.61
C ASP A 92 14.80 4.83 13.18
N SER A 93 16.01 4.75 12.58
CA SER A 93 16.21 4.18 11.26
C SER A 93 15.92 2.68 11.21
N VAL A 94 16.21 1.92 12.27
CA VAL A 94 15.89 0.49 12.38
C VAL A 94 14.37 0.28 12.45
N LEU A 95 13.67 1.09 13.26
CA LEU A 95 12.22 1.03 13.36
C LEU A 95 11.57 1.41 12.03
N ALA A 96 12.04 2.50 11.40
CA ALA A 96 11.53 2.92 10.09
C ALA A 96 11.74 1.86 9.00
N HIS A 97 12.87 1.15 9.01
CA HIS A 97 13.10 0.05 8.09
C HIS A 97 12.12 -1.11 8.34
N THR A 98 11.82 -1.43 9.59
CA THR A 98 10.83 -2.46 9.95
C THR A 98 9.43 -2.08 9.46
N ASP A 99 9.04 -0.82 9.67
CA ASP A 99 7.75 -0.30 9.22
C ASP A 99 7.66 -0.25 7.68
N LEU A 100 8.77 0.05 7.00
CA LEU A 100 8.84 -0.01 5.53
C LEU A 100 8.57 -1.42 5.00
N VAL A 101 9.13 -2.45 5.65
CA VAL A 101 8.86 -3.86 5.31
C VAL A 101 7.36 -4.17 5.48
N GLY A 102 6.75 -3.69 6.56
CA GLY A 102 5.31 -3.81 6.79
C GLY A 102 4.50 -3.18 5.66
N ALA A 103 4.75 -1.91 5.36
CA ALA A 103 4.06 -1.16 4.31
C ALA A 103 4.24 -1.78 2.91
N TYR A 104 5.42 -2.30 2.62
CA TYR A 104 5.68 -3.02 1.38
C TYR A 104 4.82 -4.27 1.26
N ASN A 105 4.71 -5.06 2.34
CA ASN A 105 3.90 -6.27 2.36
C ASN A 105 2.40 -5.96 2.30
N ASP A 106 1.95 -4.89 2.96
CA ASP A 106 0.57 -4.40 2.86
C ASP A 106 0.24 -4.07 1.40
N ALA A 107 1.09 -3.27 0.73
CA ALA A 107 0.90 -2.94 -0.67
C ALA A 107 0.92 -4.17 -1.60
N ALA A 108 1.79 -5.15 -1.32
CA ALA A 108 1.88 -6.39 -2.10
C ALA A 108 0.67 -7.32 -1.87
N GLY A 109 0.01 -7.21 -0.72
CA GLY A 109 -1.17 -8.01 -0.34
C GLY A 109 -2.50 -7.48 -0.87
N GLU A 110 -2.53 -6.26 -1.43
CA GLU A 110 -3.75 -5.66 -1.94
C GLU A 110 -4.31 -6.42 -3.16
N THR A 111 -5.63 -6.50 -3.21
CA THR A 111 -6.31 -7.22 -4.30
C THR A 111 -6.18 -6.46 -5.62
N THR A 112 -5.67 -7.12 -6.65
CA THR A 112 -5.52 -6.56 -7.99
C THR A 112 -6.86 -6.12 -8.58
N THR A 113 -6.93 -4.86 -9.01
CA THR A 113 -8.06 -4.33 -9.77
C THR A 113 -7.86 -4.57 -11.27
N VAL A 114 -6.65 -4.30 -11.77
CA VAL A 114 -6.30 -4.42 -13.19
C VAL A 114 -4.88 -4.96 -13.34
N ASN A 115 -4.68 -5.96 -14.20
CA ASN A 115 -3.35 -6.41 -14.60
C ASN A 115 -2.90 -5.65 -15.86
N LEU A 116 -1.78 -4.94 -15.75
CA LEU A 116 -1.18 -4.12 -16.81
C LEU A 116 0.14 -4.71 -17.33
N THR A 117 0.40 -6.00 -17.11
CA THR A 117 1.63 -6.66 -17.56
C THR A 117 1.86 -6.45 -19.07
N GLY A 118 3.04 -5.95 -19.42
CA GLY A 118 3.41 -5.67 -20.80
C GLY A 118 2.87 -4.36 -21.38
N THR A 119 2.14 -3.57 -20.58
CA THR A 119 1.61 -2.27 -21.00
C THR A 119 2.53 -1.16 -20.48
N ASP A 120 2.89 -0.19 -21.33
CA ASP A 120 3.56 1.05 -20.91
C ASP A 120 2.53 1.94 -20.20
N LEU A 121 2.92 2.49 -19.06
CA LEU A 121 2.07 3.40 -18.27
C LEU A 121 1.87 4.77 -18.97
N GLY A 122 2.76 5.14 -19.90
CA GLY A 122 2.68 6.41 -20.60
C GLY A 122 1.43 6.55 -21.44
N GLY A 123 0.79 7.72 -21.33
CA GLY A 123 -0.47 8.04 -22.01
C GLY A 123 -1.72 7.44 -21.36
N LEU A 124 -1.58 6.65 -20.30
CA LEU A 124 -2.74 6.13 -19.57
C LEU A 124 -3.32 7.18 -18.62
N THR A 125 -4.63 7.13 -18.45
CA THR A 125 -5.35 7.77 -17.35
C THR A 125 -5.97 6.67 -16.49
N LEU A 126 -5.51 6.58 -15.24
CA LEU A 126 -5.93 5.54 -14.31
C LEU A 126 -6.79 6.13 -13.20
N THR A 127 -7.78 5.36 -12.75
CA THR A 127 -8.66 5.67 -11.62
C THR A 127 -8.18 4.96 -10.36
N PRO A 128 -8.70 5.29 -9.15
CA PRO A 128 -8.29 4.62 -7.93
C PRO A 128 -8.39 3.09 -8.01
N GLY A 129 -7.35 2.40 -7.57
CA GLY A 129 -7.28 0.93 -7.60
C GLY A 129 -5.87 0.37 -7.48
N THR A 130 -5.76 -0.95 -7.54
CA THR A 130 -4.52 -1.71 -7.49
C THR A 130 -4.17 -2.27 -8.87
N TYR A 131 -3.02 -1.89 -9.38
CA TYR A 131 -2.51 -2.21 -10.72
C TYR A 131 -1.32 -3.16 -10.62
N THR A 132 -1.42 -4.32 -11.24
CA THR A 132 -0.40 -5.37 -11.14
C THR A 132 0.37 -5.54 -12.44
N PHE A 133 1.67 -5.74 -12.31
CA PHE A 133 2.59 -6.13 -13.37
C PHE A 133 3.29 -7.41 -12.92
N ASP A 134 3.06 -8.54 -13.59
CA ASP A 134 3.73 -9.82 -13.28
C ASP A 134 5.25 -9.78 -13.62
N SER A 135 5.68 -8.73 -14.31
CA SER A 135 7.06 -8.47 -14.70
C SER A 135 7.44 -7.01 -14.43
N SER A 136 8.33 -6.44 -15.23
CA SER A 136 8.71 -5.02 -15.13
C SER A 136 7.61 -4.09 -15.61
N ALA A 137 7.51 -2.91 -14.99
CA ALA A 137 6.70 -1.80 -15.46
C ALA A 137 7.57 -0.71 -16.07
N GLN A 138 7.06 -0.07 -17.12
CA GLN A 138 7.71 1.06 -17.78
C GLN A 138 6.76 2.26 -17.85
N LEU A 139 7.33 3.44 -17.71
CA LEU A 139 6.63 4.71 -17.91
C LEU A 139 7.37 5.53 -18.97
N THR A 140 6.73 5.75 -20.13
CA THR A 140 7.26 6.59 -21.22
C THR A 140 6.30 7.75 -21.47
N GLY A 141 6.69 8.97 -21.09
CA GLY A 141 5.81 10.14 -21.17
C GLY A 141 4.96 10.34 -19.91
N THR A 142 3.68 10.67 -20.04
CA THR A 142 2.83 11.07 -18.91
C THR A 142 1.86 9.95 -18.53
N LEU A 143 1.87 9.58 -17.23
CA LEU A 143 0.82 8.82 -16.57
C LEU A 143 -0.08 9.80 -15.82
N THR A 144 -1.37 9.77 -16.06
CA THR A 144 -2.36 10.58 -15.34
C THR A 144 -3.11 9.72 -14.32
N LEU A 145 -3.10 10.14 -13.05
CA LEU A 145 -3.88 9.52 -11.97
C LEU A 145 -5.07 10.42 -11.66
N ASP A 146 -6.27 9.96 -12.02
CA ASP A 146 -7.51 10.70 -11.84
C ASP A 146 -8.22 10.24 -10.57
N GLY A 147 -8.25 11.06 -9.53
CA GLY A 147 -8.91 10.78 -8.26
C GLY A 147 -10.44 10.78 -8.32
N GLN A 148 -11.02 11.12 -9.47
CA GLN A 148 -12.49 11.15 -9.70
C GLN A 148 -13.25 11.99 -8.65
N GLY A 149 -12.61 13.03 -8.12
CA GLY A 149 -13.17 13.88 -7.07
C GLY A 149 -13.16 13.27 -5.66
N SER A 150 -12.58 12.08 -5.49
CA SER A 150 -12.44 11.44 -4.17
C SER A 150 -11.18 11.93 -3.46
N THR A 151 -11.31 12.32 -2.20
CA THR A 151 -10.17 12.68 -1.33
C THR A 151 -9.42 11.47 -0.80
N ASN A 152 -9.98 10.27 -0.97
CA ASN A 152 -9.41 8.99 -0.53
C ASN A 152 -9.04 8.10 -1.73
N ALA A 153 -8.68 8.72 -2.85
CA ALA A 153 -8.31 8.03 -4.07
C ALA A 153 -6.96 7.33 -3.89
N THR A 154 -6.95 6.02 -3.66
CA THR A 154 -5.73 5.23 -3.48
C THR A 154 -5.32 4.56 -4.80
N PHE A 155 -4.03 4.66 -5.13
CA PHE A 155 -3.40 4.01 -6.28
C PHE A 155 -2.24 3.17 -5.80
N ILE A 156 -2.29 1.87 -6.06
CA ILE A 156 -1.22 0.93 -5.71
C ILE A 156 -0.73 0.25 -6.98
N PHE A 157 0.58 0.31 -7.20
CA PHE A 157 1.24 -0.36 -8.31
C PHE A 157 2.08 -1.51 -7.73
N GLN A 158 1.67 -2.74 -8.01
CA GLN A 158 2.38 -3.96 -7.63
C GLN A 158 3.22 -4.42 -8.82
N ILE A 159 4.53 -4.24 -8.74
CA ILE A 159 5.44 -4.49 -9.85
C ILE A 159 6.33 -5.69 -9.52
N GLY A 160 6.13 -6.81 -10.21
CA GLY A 160 6.79 -8.09 -9.96
C GLY A 160 8.29 -8.14 -10.31
N SER A 161 8.84 -7.08 -10.91
CA SER A 161 10.28 -6.95 -11.18
C SER A 161 10.73 -5.49 -11.03
N THR A 162 11.15 -4.81 -12.10
CA THR A 162 11.69 -3.45 -12.07
C THR A 162 10.69 -2.40 -12.50
N LEU A 163 10.79 -1.21 -11.91
CA LEU A 163 10.16 0.01 -12.42
C LEU A 163 11.22 0.85 -13.16
N THR A 164 10.92 1.24 -14.39
CA THR A 164 11.82 2.13 -15.16
C THR A 164 11.00 3.26 -15.78
N THR A 165 11.45 4.50 -15.59
CA THR A 165 10.88 5.63 -16.33
C THR A 165 11.84 6.08 -17.42
N ALA A 166 11.31 6.44 -18.58
CA ALA A 166 12.08 7.12 -19.62
C ALA A 166 12.43 8.56 -19.17
N SER A 167 13.37 9.19 -19.85
CA SER A 167 13.69 10.61 -19.58
C SER A 167 12.49 11.51 -19.80
N ALA A 168 12.32 12.52 -18.95
CA ALA A 168 11.21 13.48 -18.97
C ALA A 168 9.83 12.86 -18.84
N SER A 169 9.73 11.67 -18.25
CA SER A 169 8.43 11.08 -17.90
C SER A 169 7.80 11.79 -16.72
N THR A 170 6.47 11.78 -16.65
CA THR A 170 5.71 12.50 -15.63
C THR A 170 4.62 11.62 -15.04
N VAL A 171 4.43 11.69 -13.72
CA VAL A 171 3.22 11.21 -13.05
C VAL A 171 2.39 12.44 -12.68
N GLU A 172 1.22 12.60 -13.31
CA GLU A 172 0.32 13.72 -13.09
C GLU A 172 -0.87 13.31 -12.21
N LEU A 173 -1.19 14.16 -11.22
CA LEU A 173 -2.31 13.95 -10.30
C LEU A 173 -3.42 14.96 -10.60
N ILE A 174 -4.63 14.47 -10.86
CA ILE A 174 -5.80 15.32 -11.17
C ILE A 174 -7.03 14.92 -10.36
N ASN A 175 -8.02 15.79 -10.33
CA ASN A 175 -9.36 15.52 -9.78
C ASN A 175 -9.36 14.90 -8.38
N GLY A 176 -8.56 15.46 -7.46
CA GLY A 176 -8.51 15.01 -6.06
C GLY A 176 -7.53 13.85 -5.80
N ALA A 177 -6.82 13.34 -6.80
CA ALA A 177 -5.70 12.44 -6.55
C ALA A 177 -4.62 13.17 -5.74
N GLY A 178 -4.13 12.51 -4.69
CA GLY A 178 -3.07 13.03 -3.83
C GLY A 178 -1.90 12.05 -3.74
N SER A 179 -0.69 12.58 -3.73
CA SER A 179 0.53 11.76 -3.66
C SER A 179 0.65 10.90 -2.39
N CYS A 180 -0.08 11.27 -1.35
CA CYS A 180 -0.17 10.52 -0.11
C CYS A 180 -0.73 9.12 -0.28
N ALA A 181 -1.55 8.93 -1.29
CA ALA A 181 -2.28 7.71 -1.58
C ALA A 181 -1.78 7.03 -2.86
N VAL A 182 -0.55 7.35 -3.30
CA VAL A 182 0.09 6.73 -4.46
C VAL A 182 1.30 5.92 -3.98
N PHE A 183 1.25 4.61 -4.19
CA PHE A 183 2.26 3.66 -3.72
C PHE A 183 2.78 2.79 -4.88
N TRP A 184 4.10 2.69 -4.98
CA TRP A 184 4.80 1.89 -5.96
C TRP A 184 5.56 0.78 -5.23
N GLN A 185 4.96 -0.39 -5.12
CA GLN A 185 5.60 -1.59 -4.59
C GLN A 185 6.37 -2.25 -5.73
N VAL A 186 7.71 -2.33 -5.60
CA VAL A 186 8.62 -2.79 -6.65
C VAL A 186 9.42 -3.99 -6.13
N ALA A 187 9.22 -5.16 -6.70
CA ALA A 187 9.84 -6.40 -6.24
C ALA A 187 11.35 -6.51 -6.54
N SER A 188 11.91 -5.56 -7.27
CA SER A 188 13.36 -5.46 -7.50
C SER A 188 13.79 -4.00 -7.36
N SER A 189 14.31 -3.39 -8.40
CA SER A 189 14.86 -2.02 -8.38
C SER A 189 13.99 -1.04 -9.16
N ALA A 190 14.02 0.22 -8.75
CA ALA A 190 13.41 1.32 -9.49
C ALA A 190 14.49 2.22 -10.08
N THR A 191 14.29 2.65 -11.33
CA THR A 191 15.15 3.62 -12.01
C THR A 191 14.31 4.75 -12.57
N LEU A 192 14.51 5.95 -12.09
CA LEU A 192 13.90 7.16 -12.65
C LEU A 192 14.85 7.75 -13.68
N GLY A 193 14.36 7.89 -14.92
CA GLY A 193 15.10 8.50 -16.03
C GLY A 193 15.38 9.97 -15.77
N THR A 194 16.33 10.52 -16.51
CA THR A 194 16.76 11.92 -16.42
C THR A 194 15.55 12.86 -16.50
N THR A 195 15.48 13.85 -15.62
CA THR A 195 14.41 14.87 -15.55
C THR A 195 12.98 14.30 -15.44
N THR A 196 12.81 13.09 -14.94
CA THR A 196 11.48 12.54 -14.58
C THR A 196 10.85 13.39 -13.47
N ASP A 197 9.57 13.74 -13.59
CA ASP A 197 8.75 14.32 -12.50
C ASP A 197 7.82 13.24 -11.93
N PHE A 198 8.19 12.71 -10.79
CA PHE A 198 7.53 11.54 -10.20
C PHE A 198 6.70 11.89 -8.98
N GLN A 199 5.60 11.17 -8.75
CA GLN A 199 4.72 11.37 -7.60
C GLN A 199 4.44 10.06 -6.88
N GLY A 200 4.32 10.13 -5.54
CA GLY A 200 4.01 8.98 -4.70
C GLY A 200 5.25 8.33 -4.07
N THR A 201 5.00 7.32 -3.25
CA THR A 201 6.02 6.62 -2.47
C THR A 201 6.52 5.39 -3.21
N ILE A 202 7.80 5.36 -3.55
CA ILE A 202 8.47 4.18 -4.10
C ILE A 202 9.02 3.34 -2.95
N MET A 203 8.59 2.08 -2.89
CA MET A 203 9.10 1.05 -1.98
C MET A 203 9.75 -0.04 -2.82
N ALA A 204 11.08 -0.01 -2.98
CA ALA A 204 11.80 -0.97 -3.80
C ALA A 204 12.48 -2.04 -2.93
N MET A 205 12.26 -3.30 -3.28
CA MET A 205 12.89 -4.43 -2.58
C MET A 205 14.42 -4.33 -2.62
N THR A 206 14.99 -3.88 -3.74
CA THR A 206 16.45 -3.81 -3.90
C THR A 206 16.91 -2.36 -3.86
N SER A 207 17.10 -1.73 -4.99
CA SER A 207 17.74 -0.40 -5.09
C SER A 207 16.86 0.61 -5.79
N ILE A 208 17.13 1.89 -5.53
CA ILE A 208 16.52 2.99 -6.30
C ILE A 208 17.64 3.83 -6.89
N THR A 209 17.54 4.12 -8.19
CA THR A 209 18.43 5.04 -8.90
C THR A 209 17.60 6.20 -9.45
N MET A 210 17.98 7.41 -9.09
CA MET A 210 17.40 8.63 -9.66
C MET A 210 18.47 9.28 -10.54
N ASN A 211 18.27 9.21 -11.85
CA ASN A 211 19.19 9.83 -12.79
C ASN A 211 19.13 11.37 -12.71
N THR A 212 20.08 12.02 -13.35
CA THR A 212 20.31 13.47 -13.30
C THR A 212 19.02 14.27 -13.43
N GLY A 213 18.73 15.08 -12.43
CA GLY A 213 17.60 16.00 -12.43
C GLY A 213 16.22 15.36 -12.28
N ALA A 214 16.12 14.04 -12.06
CA ALA A 214 14.84 13.42 -11.71
C ALA A 214 14.33 13.96 -10.36
N THR A 215 13.04 14.17 -10.26
CA THR A 215 12.42 14.72 -9.06
C THR A 215 11.31 13.81 -8.53
N ILE A 216 11.10 13.84 -7.22
CA ILE A 216 9.94 13.22 -6.58
C ILE A 216 9.23 14.28 -5.77
N GLY A 217 7.94 14.49 -6.04
CA GLY A 217 7.09 15.33 -5.23
C GLY A 217 7.25 16.82 -5.43
N VAL A 218 7.77 17.26 -6.57
CA VAL A 218 7.87 18.68 -6.92
C VAL A 218 6.61 19.15 -7.61
N GLY A 219 6.19 20.42 -7.40
CA GLY A 219 5.17 21.06 -8.22
C GLY A 219 3.87 21.48 -7.55
N GLY A 220 3.78 21.59 -6.22
CA GLY A 220 2.67 22.27 -5.54
C GLY A 220 1.85 21.43 -4.56
N LEU A 221 0.66 21.93 -4.21
CA LEU A 221 -0.22 21.31 -3.23
C LEU A 221 -0.66 19.90 -3.66
N GLY A 222 -0.60 18.96 -2.74
CA GLY A 222 -0.99 17.57 -2.97
C GLY A 222 0.08 16.72 -3.68
N ARG A 223 1.21 17.31 -4.09
CA ARG A 223 2.36 16.62 -4.66
C ARG A 223 3.34 16.23 -3.58
N GLY A 224 4.01 15.12 -3.76
CA GLY A 224 4.96 14.58 -2.79
C GLY A 224 5.35 13.15 -3.14
N GLY A 225 6.36 12.64 -2.46
CA GLY A 225 6.73 11.25 -2.59
C GLY A 225 8.00 10.92 -1.85
N ARG A 226 8.38 9.65 -1.89
CA ARG A 226 9.51 9.11 -1.15
C ARG A 226 10.26 8.10 -2.02
N ALA A 227 11.56 7.99 -1.76
CA ALA A 227 12.40 6.94 -2.34
C ALA A 227 12.93 6.04 -1.22
N LEU A 228 12.34 4.87 -1.06
CA LEU A 228 12.61 3.95 0.05
C LEU A 228 13.09 2.61 -0.48
N ALA A 229 14.41 2.34 -0.37
CA ALA A 229 15.06 1.11 -0.77
C ALA A 229 15.25 0.19 0.44
N MET A 230 14.68 -1.03 0.39
CA MET A 230 14.62 -1.94 1.54
C MET A 230 15.92 -2.71 1.79
N ASN A 231 16.60 -3.18 0.75
CA ASN A 231 17.80 -4.02 0.93
C ASN A 231 19.04 -3.47 0.20
N GLY A 232 18.84 -2.55 -0.73
CA GLY A 232 19.91 -2.07 -1.59
C GLY A 232 20.29 -0.61 -1.35
N ALA A 233 20.91 -0.06 -2.37
CA ALA A 233 21.38 1.32 -2.36
C ALA A 233 20.35 2.29 -2.93
N LEU A 234 20.45 3.53 -2.48
CA LEU A 234 19.82 4.68 -3.12
C LEU A 234 20.92 5.51 -3.80
N THR A 235 20.78 5.73 -5.10
CA THR A 235 21.70 6.53 -5.89
C THR A 235 21.01 7.78 -6.42
N LEU A 236 21.61 8.93 -6.15
CA LEU A 236 21.06 10.25 -6.46
C LEU A 236 22.06 11.05 -7.32
N ASP A 237 21.52 11.88 -8.21
CA ASP A 237 22.29 12.81 -9.03
C ASP A 237 21.49 14.08 -9.34
N THR A 238 21.78 15.16 -8.62
CA THR A 238 21.14 16.48 -8.85
C THR A 238 19.60 16.40 -8.76
N ASN A 239 19.09 15.71 -7.74
CA ASN A 239 17.67 15.43 -7.59
C ASN A 239 16.99 16.39 -6.59
N ILE A 240 15.66 16.46 -6.64
CA ILE A 240 14.85 17.07 -5.60
C ILE A 240 13.83 16.05 -5.14
N ILE A 241 13.82 15.75 -3.84
CA ILE A 241 12.86 14.84 -3.23
C ILE A 241 12.10 15.59 -2.15
N THR A 242 10.77 15.65 -2.27
CA THR A 242 9.89 16.30 -1.31
C THR A 242 8.83 15.30 -0.86
N PRO A 243 8.78 14.92 0.42
CA PRO A 243 7.77 13.99 0.91
C PRO A 243 6.37 14.60 0.79
N PRO A 244 5.32 13.80 0.80
CA PRO A 244 3.96 14.31 0.86
C PRO A 244 3.78 15.25 2.06
N PRO A 245 2.88 16.26 1.96
CA PRO A 245 2.69 17.23 3.03
C PRO A 245 2.29 16.58 4.34
N ALA A 246 2.70 17.19 5.47
CA ALA A 246 2.28 16.76 6.79
C ALA A 246 0.75 16.80 6.90
N GLY A 247 0.13 15.74 7.38
CA GLY A 247 -1.32 15.60 7.41
C GLY A 247 -1.86 14.65 6.33
N CYS A 248 -1.01 14.04 5.52
CA CYS A 248 -1.30 12.76 4.89
C CYS A 248 -1.49 11.73 6.01
N ALA A 249 -2.59 11.86 6.74
CA ALA A 249 -2.96 10.87 7.72
C ALA A 249 -3.19 9.57 6.95
N PHE A 250 -2.25 8.65 7.07
CA PHE A 250 -2.52 7.26 6.77
C PHE A 250 -3.63 6.85 7.72
N VAL A 251 -4.85 6.74 7.22
CA VAL A 251 -5.95 6.21 8.01
C VAL A 251 -5.52 4.77 8.30
N ALA A 252 -5.06 4.55 9.53
CA ALA A 252 -4.89 3.17 9.99
C ALA A 252 -6.23 2.49 9.72
N ALA A 253 -6.20 1.39 8.97
CA ALA A 253 -7.40 0.60 8.72
C ALA A 253 -8.13 0.44 10.05
N ALA A 254 -9.39 0.87 10.09
CA ALA A 254 -10.19 0.69 11.29
C ALA A 254 -10.10 -0.80 11.62
N THR A 255 -9.48 -1.11 12.75
CA THR A 255 -9.45 -2.48 13.28
C THR A 255 -10.89 -2.98 13.18
N PRO A 256 -11.16 -4.11 12.49
CA PRO A 256 -12.52 -4.60 12.39
C PRO A 256 -13.03 -4.74 13.82
N THR A 257 -14.00 -3.91 14.19
CA THR A 257 -14.69 -4.03 15.46
C THR A 257 -15.23 -5.44 15.46
N SER A 258 -14.67 -6.32 16.30
CA SER A 258 -15.16 -7.68 16.45
C SER A 258 -16.64 -7.54 16.79
N VAL A 259 -17.49 -7.91 15.84
CA VAL A 259 -18.91 -8.06 16.11
C VAL A 259 -18.98 -9.09 17.23
N ALA A 260 -19.28 -8.62 18.43
CA ALA A 260 -19.53 -9.50 19.56
C ALA A 260 -20.63 -10.45 19.11
N THR A 261 -20.26 -11.70 18.86
CA THR A 261 -21.20 -12.77 18.59
C THR A 261 -22.11 -12.83 19.81
N ALA A 262 -23.37 -12.43 19.64
CA ALA A 262 -24.35 -12.50 20.69
C ALA A 262 -24.34 -13.94 21.23
N ALA A 263 -24.09 -14.07 22.52
CA ALA A 263 -24.17 -15.37 23.20
C ALA A 263 -25.53 -16.00 22.91
N PRO A 264 -25.60 -17.29 22.61
CA PRO A 264 -26.88 -17.95 22.37
C PRO A 264 -27.75 -17.80 23.62
N THR A 265 -28.91 -17.21 23.42
CA THR A 265 -29.97 -17.10 24.45
C THR A 265 -30.25 -18.49 24.99
N ALA A 266 -30.03 -18.68 26.29
CA ALA A 266 -30.31 -19.92 26.96
C ALA A 266 -31.82 -20.30 26.76
N ALA A 267 -32.04 -21.53 26.34
CA ALA A 267 -33.37 -22.10 26.21
C ALA A 267 -34.12 -22.09 27.58
N PRO A 268 -35.43 -21.89 27.61
CA PRO A 268 -36.17 -21.90 28.86
C PRO A 268 -36.16 -23.29 29.50
N SER A 269 -35.72 -23.35 30.75
CA SER A 269 -35.77 -24.54 31.61
C SER A 269 -37.20 -24.99 31.89
N SER A 270 -37.50 -26.22 31.54
CA SER A 270 -38.76 -26.90 31.94
C SER A 270 -38.81 -27.13 33.47
N PRO A 271 -39.98 -27.01 34.09
CA PRO A 271 -40.13 -27.17 35.54
C PRO A 271 -40.12 -28.64 35.99
N GLY A 272 -39.60 -28.81 37.18
CA GLY A 272 -39.15 -29.95 37.87
C GLY A 272 -40.07 -31.14 38.12
N LEU A 273 -39.37 -32.20 38.47
CA LEU A 273 -39.91 -33.29 39.29
C LEU A 273 -38.85 -33.65 40.36
N THR A 274 -39.23 -33.43 41.61
CA THR A 274 -38.58 -33.96 42.84
C THR A 274 -39.35 -35.17 43.35
N PRO A 275 -38.91 -35.96 44.37
CA PRO A 275 -37.60 -36.50 44.72
C PRO A 275 -37.64 -37.98 44.98
N GLY A 276 -36.51 -38.66 45.02
CA GLY A 276 -36.39 -40.03 45.55
C GLY A 276 -35.01 -40.25 46.20
N ALA A 277 -35.08 -40.49 47.47
CA ALA A 277 -33.97 -40.60 48.39
C ALA A 277 -33.18 -41.90 48.27
N SER A 278 -31.98 -41.86 48.82
CA SER A 278 -31.25 -42.98 49.49
C SER A 278 -30.01 -43.54 48.80
N GLY A 279 -28.90 -43.49 49.50
CA GLY A 279 -27.79 -44.46 49.39
C GLY A 279 -26.40 -43.81 49.23
N ALA A 280 -25.79 -43.46 50.34
CA ALA A 280 -24.31 -43.41 50.47
C ALA A 280 -23.76 -44.84 50.72
N PRO A 281 -22.47 -45.09 50.86
CA PRO A 281 -21.24 -44.35 50.59
C PRO A 281 -20.07 -45.16 49.98
N LEU A 282 -18.84 -44.59 50.03
CA LEU A 282 -17.50 -45.20 49.98
C LEU A 282 -16.93 -45.47 48.57
N ALA A 283 -15.76 -45.10 48.25
CA ALA A 283 -14.45 -45.10 48.80
C ALA A 283 -13.43 -44.62 47.73
N GLU A 284 -12.48 -43.90 48.22
CA GLU A 284 -11.03 -43.99 48.01
C GLU A 284 -10.38 -43.62 46.65
N THR A 285 -9.49 -42.64 46.80
CA THR A 285 -8.29 -42.33 46.04
C THR A 285 -7.39 -43.54 45.89
N PRO A 286 -6.47 -43.58 44.90
CA PRO A 286 -5.16 -42.98 45.18
C PRO A 286 -4.47 -42.19 44.04
N SER A 287 -3.71 -41.28 44.52
CA SER A 287 -2.49 -40.63 44.04
C SER A 287 -1.48 -41.60 43.38
N LEU A 288 -0.69 -41.04 42.47
CA LEU A 288 0.71 -41.31 42.07
C LEU A 288 0.82 -41.02 40.57
N GLY A 289 1.80 -40.36 40.06
CA GLY A 289 3.18 -40.08 40.45
C GLY A 289 3.85 -39.23 39.40
N VAL A 290 4.65 -38.47 39.92
CA VAL A 290 5.90 -37.81 39.56
C VAL A 290 6.70 -38.42 38.40
N ALA A 291 7.37 -37.50 37.70
CA ALA A 291 8.71 -37.57 37.11
C ALA A 291 8.85 -37.95 35.62
N GLY A 292 9.60 -37.12 34.97
CA GLY A 292 10.19 -37.39 33.66
C GLY A 292 10.86 -36.16 33.05
N SER A 293 11.84 -35.60 33.73
CA SER A 293 12.89 -34.77 33.15
C SER A 293 13.60 -35.58 32.06
N SER A 294 13.71 -35.04 30.86
CA SER A 294 14.62 -35.55 29.85
C SER A 294 15.41 -34.41 29.21
N ALA A 295 16.70 -34.54 29.45
CA ALA A 295 17.76 -33.66 29.03
C ALA A 295 17.91 -33.55 27.51
N LEU A 296 18.36 -32.40 27.07
CA LEU A 296 18.90 -32.11 25.75
C LEU A 296 20.22 -32.89 25.53
N PRO A 297 20.46 -33.39 24.31
CA PRO A 297 21.81 -33.83 23.94
C PRO A 297 22.64 -32.66 23.44
N LEU A 298 23.86 -32.57 24.01
CA LEU A 298 24.96 -31.72 23.58
C LEU A 298 25.43 -32.11 22.17
N LEU A 299 25.69 -31.11 21.34
CA LEU A 299 26.43 -31.22 20.09
C LEU A 299 27.94 -31.42 20.41
N PRO A 300 28.64 -32.22 19.61
CA PRO A 300 30.10 -32.37 19.78
C PRO A 300 30.84 -31.20 19.12
N ASP A 301 31.77 -30.67 19.88
CA ASP A 301 32.87 -29.80 19.50
C ASP A 301 33.83 -30.55 18.56
N THR A 302 34.13 -29.98 17.38
CA THR A 302 35.25 -30.36 16.54
C THR A 302 36.13 -29.17 16.28
N SER A 303 36.99 -28.86 17.25
CA SER A 303 38.26 -28.18 16.99
C SER A 303 39.24 -29.20 16.41
N LEU A 304 40.00 -28.78 15.39
CA LEU A 304 41.33 -29.17 14.88
C LEU A 304 41.33 -28.88 13.38
N GLY A 305 42.28 -28.25 12.76
CA GLY A 305 43.61 -27.85 13.09
C GLY A 305 44.24 -27.19 11.87
N SER A 306 45.20 -26.40 12.14
CA SER A 306 46.14 -25.71 11.29
C SER A 306 46.74 -26.47 10.12
N SER A 307 46.87 -25.84 8.96
CA SER A 307 48.08 -25.75 8.14
C SER A 307 47.93 -24.59 7.17
#